data_35c10bf6fa013bcf685f6e0a91e871aa
#
_entry.id   35c10bf6fa013bcf685f6e0a91e871aa
#
_cell.length_a   1.000
_cell.length_b   1.000
_cell.length_c   1.000
_cell.angle_alpha   90.00
_cell.angle_beta   90.00
_cell.angle_gamma   90.00
#
_symmetry.space_group_name_H-M   'P 1'
#
loop_
_entity.id
_entity.type
_entity.pdbx_description
1 polymer ?
#
loop_
_entity_poly.entity_id
_entity_poly.type
_entity_poly.pdbx_seq_one_letter_code
_entity_poly.pdbx_strand_id
1 'polypeptide(L)' 'MTIYDLLYCMDNMNFDIIVQNDALIDEPGEGVQFEGEVSDFKLTDTFDEIQDEEVTDLCTLGDGRMVICYYCEEE' A
#
# COMPACT_ATOMS: atom_id res chain seq x y z
N MET A 1 -1.68 10.97 -7.17
CA MET A 1 -0.41 10.35 -6.71
C MET A 1 -0.53 8.84 -6.83
N THR A 2 0.38 8.22 -7.54
CA THR A 2 0.41 6.77 -7.65
C THR A 2 1.13 6.16 -6.45
N ILE A 3 0.98 4.84 -6.29
CA ILE A 3 1.72 4.11 -5.25
C ILE A 3 3.22 4.28 -5.46
N TYR A 4 3.69 4.25 -6.71
CA TYR A 4 5.09 4.51 -7.05
C TYR A 4 5.55 5.88 -6.53
N ASP A 5 4.80 6.93 -6.85
CA ASP A 5 5.14 8.29 -6.42
C ASP A 5 5.24 8.40 -4.89
N LEU A 6 4.27 7.82 -4.20
CA LEU A 6 4.22 7.87 -2.74
C LEU A 6 5.42 7.17 -2.12
N LEU A 7 5.72 5.95 -2.57
CA LEU A 7 6.78 5.14 -1.95
C LEU A 7 8.17 5.71 -2.24
N TYR A 8 8.36 6.34 -3.38
CA TYR A 8 9.63 6.99 -3.68
C TYR A 8 9.83 8.29 -2.89
N CYS A 9 8.75 8.95 -2.50
CA CYS A 9 8.82 10.06 -1.54
C CYS A 9 9.19 9.59 -0.14
N MET A 10 8.94 8.32 0.18
CA MET A 10 9.18 7.72 1.50
C MET A 10 10.47 6.90 1.55
N ASP A 11 11.36 7.08 0.60
CA ASP A 11 12.52 6.23 0.39
C ASP A 11 13.50 6.19 1.57
N ASN A 12 13.52 7.26 2.38
CA ASN A 12 14.40 7.35 3.54
C ASN A 12 13.70 7.02 4.86
N MET A 13 12.47 6.54 4.79
CA MET A 13 11.68 6.26 5.99
C MET A 13 11.66 4.76 6.28
N ASN A 14 12.07 4.41 7.51
CA ASN A 14 12.08 3.03 7.98
C ASN A 14 10.88 2.80 8.89
N PHE A 15 9.71 2.62 8.29
CA PHE A 15 8.52 2.25 9.06
C PHE A 15 7.68 1.24 8.28
N ASP A 16 6.78 0.58 9.00
CA ASP A 16 5.92 -0.42 8.41
C ASP A 16 4.73 0.21 7.72
N ILE A 17 4.34 -0.40 6.60
CA ILE A 17 3.15 0.01 5.84
C ILE A 17 2.22 -1.17 5.67
N ILE A 18 0.95 -0.86 5.47
CA ILE A 18 -0.07 -1.83 5.06
C ILE A 18 -0.64 -1.30 3.73
N VAL A 19 -0.53 -2.10 2.67
CA VAL A 19 -1.08 -1.73 1.36
C VAL A 19 -2.37 -2.49 1.14
N GLN A 20 -3.45 -1.75 0.89
CA GLN A 20 -4.80 -2.31 0.88
C GLN A 20 -5.53 -1.90 -0.39
N ASN A 21 -6.14 -2.90 -1.05
CA ASN A 21 -7.01 -2.65 -2.20
C ASN A 21 -8.45 -2.57 -1.74
N ASP A 22 -9.02 -1.37 -1.77
CA ASP A 22 -10.39 -1.11 -1.29
C ASP A 22 -11.46 -1.82 -2.12
N ALA A 23 -11.14 -2.20 -3.36
CA ALA A 23 -12.07 -2.95 -4.19
C ALA A 23 -12.31 -4.38 -3.73
N LEU A 24 -11.40 -4.92 -2.92
CA LEU A 24 -11.44 -6.31 -2.47
C LEU A 24 -11.88 -6.46 -1.03
N ILE A 25 -12.29 -5.37 -0.37
CA ILE A 25 -12.67 -5.41 1.04
C ILE A 25 -14.15 -5.77 1.17
N ASP A 26 -14.43 -7.07 1.29
CA ASP A 26 -15.74 -7.56 1.70
C ASP A 26 -15.76 -7.87 3.21
N GLU A 27 -14.59 -8.23 3.76
CA GLU A 27 -14.40 -8.52 5.17
C GLU A 27 -13.11 -7.88 5.66
N PRO A 28 -12.95 -7.59 6.98
CA PRO A 28 -11.72 -7.03 7.51
C PRO A 28 -10.49 -7.86 7.16
N GLY A 29 -9.49 -7.23 6.57
CA GLY A 29 -8.22 -7.85 6.24
C GLY A 29 -8.13 -8.50 4.87
N GLU A 30 -9.24 -8.68 4.15
CA GLU A 30 -9.20 -9.35 2.85
C GLU A 30 -8.55 -8.54 1.75
N GLY A 31 -8.62 -7.23 1.84
CA GLY A 31 -8.04 -6.35 0.82
C GLY A 31 -6.55 -6.08 1.00
N VAL A 32 -5.93 -6.60 2.05
CA VAL A 32 -4.51 -6.35 2.33
C VAL A 32 -3.65 -7.09 1.31
N GLN A 33 -2.85 -6.32 0.56
CA GLN A 33 -1.95 -6.86 -0.47
C GLN A 33 -0.52 -7.01 0.05
N PHE A 34 -0.14 -6.20 1.03
CA PHE A 34 1.19 -6.25 1.62
C PHE A 34 1.16 -5.65 3.02
N GLU A 35 1.98 -6.20 3.91
CA GLU A 35 2.22 -5.66 5.24
C GLU A 35 3.70 -5.88 5.58
N GLY A 36 4.42 -4.80 5.89
CA GLY A 36 5.84 -4.86 6.20
C GLY A 36 6.52 -3.53 5.94
N GLU A 37 7.84 -3.56 5.80
CA GLU A 37 8.64 -2.36 5.57
C GLU A 37 8.55 -1.86 4.13
N VAL A 38 8.67 -0.54 3.95
CA VAL A 38 8.65 0.11 2.64
C VAL A 38 9.68 -0.50 1.70
N SER A 39 10.91 -0.68 2.17
CA SER A 39 11.99 -1.23 1.34
C SER A 39 11.71 -2.65 0.87
N ASP A 40 11.09 -3.46 1.73
CA ASP A 40 10.72 -4.82 1.36
C ASP A 40 9.61 -4.84 0.32
N PHE A 41 8.64 -3.95 0.45
CA PHE A 41 7.54 -3.87 -0.50
C PHE A 41 8.03 -3.55 -1.91
N LYS A 42 8.99 -2.65 -2.05
CA LYS A 42 9.55 -2.28 -3.35
C LYS A 42 10.22 -3.44 -4.09
N LEU A 43 10.57 -4.49 -3.37
CA LEU A 43 11.20 -5.69 -3.94
C LEU A 43 10.20 -6.78 -4.32
N THR A 44 8.91 -6.56 -4.09
CA THR A 44 7.88 -7.56 -4.36
C THR A 44 7.32 -7.44 -5.76
N ASP A 45 6.83 -8.56 -6.30
CA ASP A 45 6.09 -8.57 -7.56
C ASP A 45 4.78 -7.79 -7.43
N THR A 46 4.18 -7.78 -6.25
CA THR A 46 2.96 -7.02 -5.97
C THR A 46 3.18 -5.53 -6.25
N PHE A 47 4.30 -4.97 -5.81
CA PHE A 47 4.62 -3.58 -6.10
C PHE A 47 4.71 -3.34 -7.61
N ASP A 48 5.37 -4.22 -8.35
CA ASP A 48 5.48 -4.09 -9.80
C ASP A 48 4.12 -4.09 -10.48
N GLU A 49 3.17 -4.84 -9.95
CA GLU A 49 1.82 -4.94 -10.52
C GLU A 49 0.96 -3.71 -10.24
N ILE A 50 1.11 -3.10 -9.06
CA ILE A 50 0.20 -2.05 -8.60
C ILE A 50 0.84 -0.67 -8.51
N GLN A 51 2.11 -0.52 -8.87
CA GLN A 51 2.84 0.75 -8.71
C GLN A 51 2.19 1.92 -9.45
N ASP A 52 1.48 1.67 -10.54
CA ASP A 52 0.81 2.70 -11.35
C ASP A 52 -0.60 3.03 -10.85
N GLU A 53 -1.10 2.33 -9.85
CA GLU A 53 -2.42 2.57 -9.30
C GLU A 53 -2.45 3.85 -8.46
N GLU A 54 -3.55 4.59 -8.55
CA GLU A 54 -3.72 5.82 -7.78
C GLU A 54 -4.00 5.52 -6.31
N VAL A 55 -3.33 6.25 -5.42
CA VAL A 55 -3.62 6.19 -4.00
C VAL A 55 -4.92 6.93 -3.73
N THR A 56 -5.89 6.25 -3.12
CA THR A 56 -7.20 6.82 -2.84
C THR A 56 -7.32 7.36 -1.42
N ASP A 57 -6.55 6.80 -0.49
CA ASP A 57 -6.59 7.24 0.89
C ASP A 57 -5.30 6.88 1.62
N LEU A 58 -4.97 7.65 2.64
CA LEU A 58 -3.82 7.43 3.51
C LEU A 58 -4.25 7.61 4.95
N CYS A 59 -3.93 6.63 5.78
CA CYS A 59 -4.22 6.67 7.21
C CYS A 59 -2.97 6.30 8.00
N THR A 60 -2.86 6.82 9.21
CA THR A 60 -1.82 6.37 10.15
C THR A 60 -2.49 5.65 11.31
N LEU A 61 -1.88 4.54 11.73
CA LEU A 61 -2.33 3.79 12.89
C LEU A 61 -1.67 4.32 14.16
N GLY A 62 -2.28 4.06 15.31
CA GLY A 62 -1.77 4.53 16.58
C GLY A 62 -0.41 3.95 16.96
N ASP A 63 0.01 2.86 16.32
CA ASP A 63 1.31 2.22 16.55
C ASP A 63 2.41 2.73 15.59
N GLY A 64 2.10 3.73 14.76
CA GLY A 64 3.07 4.32 13.85
C GLY A 64 3.09 3.75 12.45
N ARG A 65 2.31 2.71 12.17
CA ARG A 65 2.20 2.17 10.82
C ARG A 65 1.32 3.06 9.95
N MET A 66 1.57 3.03 8.63
CA MET A 66 0.76 3.77 7.66
C MET A 66 -0.05 2.79 6.80
N VAL A 67 -1.33 3.08 6.60
CA VAL A 67 -2.18 2.32 5.69
C VAL A 67 -2.28 3.09 4.38
N ILE A 68 -1.91 2.44 3.28
CA ILE A 68 -1.99 2.99 1.93
C ILE A 68 -3.12 2.28 1.21
N CYS A 69 -4.14 3.03 0.85
CA CYS A 69 -5.32 2.49 0.18
C CYS A 69 -5.31 2.85 -1.29
N TYR A 70 -5.68 1.91 -2.14
CA TYR A 70 -5.91 2.13 -3.56
C TYR A 70 -7.14 1.36 -3.98
N TYR A 71 -7.64 1.61 -5.18
CA TYR A 71 -8.83 0.93 -5.70
C TYR A 71 -8.50 0.38 -7.09
N CYS A 72 -8.52 -0.94 -7.21
CA CYS A 72 -8.32 -1.63 -8.48
C CYS A 72 -9.29 -2.80 -8.57
N GLU A 73 -10.26 -2.70 -9.45
CA GLU A 73 -11.19 -3.80 -9.68
C GLU A 73 -10.49 -4.88 -10.50
N GLU A 74 -10.42 -6.08 -9.94
CA GLU A 74 -9.93 -7.25 -10.65
C GLU A 74 -11.12 -8.00 -11.28
N GLU A 75 -10.96 -8.32 -12.53
CA GLU A 75 -11.94 -9.16 -13.21
C GLU A 75 -11.63 -10.64 -13.01
#